data_5f827798d3ea8d1095e3db030ff3d005
#
_entry.id   5f827798d3ea8d1095e3db030ff3d005
#
_cell.length_a   1.000
_cell.length_b   1.000
_cell.length_c   1.000
_cell.angle_alpha   90.00
_cell.angle_beta   90.00
_cell.angle_gamma   90.00
#
_symmetry.space_group_name_H-M   'P 1'
#
loop_
_entity.id
_entity.type
_entity.pdbx_description
1 polymer ?
#
loop_
_entity_poly.entity_id
_entity_poly.type
_entity_poly.pdbx_seq_one_letter_code
_entity_poly.pdbx_strand_id
1 'polypeptide(L)'
;MSNLSVQFRKLLSKEFCINQLFIARRLESYIDNTVKYLYRLSDGCYIETVLMEYKHGTSLCVSTQVGCKMGCKFCASTIAGFERNLLPSEILGQVYETERDSGRKISGIVLMGIGEPLDNYDNVLKFLELVSAREGNNLSLRHVTLSTCGIVPRIKELAELKLGLTLSVSLHCAENKGRSEIMPINNAYNIEELMSATGEYVKKTGRRITYEYAVIDGVNSDKKSAEKLTALLRGINCHVNLIPVNAVKERNYKSSRKSAVKFSEYLSDMGINSTVRRTLGSDINAACGQLRREAAE
;
A
#
# COMPACT_ATOMS: atom_id res chain seq x y z
N MET A 1 -26.77 16.83 -6.77
CA MET A 1 -28.10 16.69 -6.11
C MET A 1 -29.12 17.72 -6.63
N SER A 2 -29.15 17.96 -7.95
CA SER A 2 -30.10 18.90 -8.57
C SER A 2 -31.55 18.40 -8.60
N ASN A 3 -31.71 17.08 -8.43
CA ASN A 3 -33.01 16.38 -8.36
C ASN A 3 -33.71 16.48 -7.00
N LEU A 4 -33.07 17.05 -5.98
CA LEU A 4 -33.66 17.27 -4.67
C LEU A 4 -34.14 18.69 -4.51
N SER A 5 -35.27 18.88 -3.76
CA SER A 5 -35.81 20.22 -3.49
C SER A 5 -34.79 21.10 -2.75
N VAL A 6 -34.88 22.42 -2.92
CA VAL A 6 -33.99 23.38 -2.24
C VAL A 6 -34.09 23.24 -0.71
N GLN A 7 -35.31 23.04 -0.18
CA GLN A 7 -35.53 22.87 1.27
C GLN A 7 -34.85 21.62 1.80
N PHE A 8 -34.98 20.48 1.09
CA PHE A 8 -34.35 19.24 1.50
C PHE A 8 -32.81 19.31 1.40
N ARG A 9 -32.25 19.96 0.38
CA ARG A 9 -30.80 20.20 0.30
C ARG A 9 -30.29 21.04 1.47
N LYS A 10 -31.05 22.07 1.88
CA LYS A 10 -30.72 22.89 3.06
C LYS A 10 -30.76 22.07 4.37
N LEU A 11 -31.72 21.15 4.50
CA LEU A 11 -31.80 20.24 5.65
C LEU A 11 -30.58 19.32 5.66
N LEU A 12 -30.28 18.65 4.53
CA LEU A 12 -29.12 17.76 4.42
C LEU A 12 -27.80 18.47 4.73
N SER A 13 -27.63 19.72 4.28
CA SER A 13 -26.40 20.47 4.53
C SER A 13 -26.17 20.89 5.98
N LYS A 14 -27.22 20.79 6.85
CA LYS A 14 -27.06 20.99 8.28
C LYS A 14 -26.57 19.73 9.02
N GLU A 15 -26.98 18.57 8.54
CA GLU A 15 -26.73 17.29 9.20
C GLU A 15 -25.55 16.53 8.58
N PHE A 16 -25.25 16.79 7.33
CA PHE A 16 -24.24 16.06 6.56
C PHE A 16 -23.25 17.00 5.87
N CYS A 17 -22.00 16.58 5.80
CA CYS A 17 -20.99 17.22 4.97
C CYS A 17 -20.43 16.22 3.95
N ILE A 18 -20.02 16.72 2.80
CA ILE A 18 -19.25 15.96 1.83
C ILE A 18 -17.78 16.28 2.13
N ASN A 19 -17.03 15.28 2.60
CA ASN A 19 -15.60 15.42 2.76
C ASN A 19 -14.95 15.61 1.40
N GLN A 20 -14.45 16.82 1.13
CA GLN A 20 -13.73 17.14 -0.10
C GLN A 20 -12.23 17.09 0.16
N LEU A 21 -11.52 16.46 -0.76
CA LEU A 21 -10.07 16.55 -0.84
C LEU A 21 -9.71 17.67 -1.80
N PHE A 22 -8.77 18.53 -1.42
CA PHE A 22 -8.30 19.62 -2.26
C PHE A 22 -6.91 19.29 -2.79
N ILE A 23 -6.71 19.39 -4.11
CA ILE A 23 -5.39 19.20 -4.70
C ILE A 23 -4.53 20.40 -4.29
N ALA A 24 -3.61 20.17 -3.34
CA ALA A 24 -2.64 21.18 -2.92
C ALA A 24 -1.44 21.22 -3.88
N ARG A 25 -1.04 20.05 -4.40
CA ARG A 25 0.05 19.94 -5.38
C ARG A 25 -0.19 18.76 -6.30
N ARG A 26 0.11 18.93 -7.58
CA ARG A 26 0.11 17.88 -8.61
C ARG A 26 1.46 17.84 -9.29
N LEU A 27 2.11 16.68 -9.28
CA LEU A 27 3.39 16.45 -9.93
C LEU A 27 3.20 15.35 -10.97
N GLU A 28 3.65 15.58 -12.17
CA GLU A 28 3.60 14.62 -13.27
C GLU A 28 5.02 14.22 -13.68
N SER A 29 5.26 12.91 -13.74
CA SER A 29 6.54 12.38 -14.17
C SER A 29 6.72 12.59 -15.67
N TYR A 30 7.90 13.08 -16.05
CA TYR A 30 8.28 13.16 -17.46
C TYR A 30 8.84 11.83 -18.01
N ILE A 31 8.99 10.82 -17.13
CA ILE A 31 9.57 9.52 -17.48
C ILE A 31 8.49 8.51 -17.87
N ASP A 32 7.35 8.48 -17.16
CA ASP A 32 6.44 7.33 -17.21
C ASP A 32 4.93 7.65 -16.95
N ASN A 33 4.50 8.86 -17.18
CA ASN A 33 3.09 9.31 -17.00
C ASN A 33 2.52 9.10 -15.58
N THR A 34 3.35 8.83 -14.58
CA THR A 34 2.93 8.76 -13.18
C THR A 34 2.56 10.14 -12.68
N VAL A 35 1.43 10.26 -11.98
CA VAL A 35 1.02 11.52 -11.36
C VAL A 35 0.96 11.35 -9.85
N LYS A 36 1.65 12.22 -9.13
CA LYS A 36 1.57 12.29 -7.67
C LYS A 36 0.74 13.49 -7.25
N TYR A 37 -0.24 13.24 -6.41
CA TYR A 37 -1.11 14.23 -5.80
C TYR A 37 -0.76 14.40 -4.33
N LEU A 38 -0.63 15.64 -3.89
CA LEU A 38 -0.70 16.03 -2.49
C LEU A 38 -2.11 16.58 -2.25
N TYR A 39 -2.90 15.87 -1.47
CA TYR A 39 -4.23 16.31 -1.09
C TYR A 39 -4.22 16.96 0.29
N ARG A 40 -4.91 18.09 0.39
CA ARG A 40 -5.28 18.69 1.67
C ARG A 40 -6.66 18.20 2.08
N LEU A 41 -6.78 17.73 3.30
CA LEU A 41 -8.02 17.30 3.93
C LEU A 41 -8.74 18.50 4.54
N SER A 42 -10.00 18.31 4.95
CA SER A 42 -10.85 19.37 5.54
C SER A 42 -10.31 19.93 6.86
N ASP A 43 -9.55 19.15 7.60
CA ASP A 43 -8.90 19.54 8.87
C ASP A 43 -7.51 20.19 8.67
N GLY A 44 -7.08 20.35 7.42
CA GLY A 44 -5.78 20.93 7.07
C GLY A 44 -4.62 19.92 6.98
N CYS A 45 -4.85 18.65 7.31
CA CYS A 45 -3.85 17.58 7.12
C CYS A 45 -3.58 17.30 5.64
N TYR A 46 -2.41 16.70 5.36
CA TYR A 46 -1.99 16.35 4.01
C TYR A 46 -1.76 14.85 3.86
N ILE A 47 -2.13 14.32 2.70
CA ILE A 47 -1.85 12.95 2.29
C ILE A 47 -1.37 12.92 0.84
N GLU A 48 -0.61 11.90 0.48
CA GLU A 48 -0.15 11.68 -0.90
C GLU A 48 -0.85 10.48 -1.54
N THR A 49 -1.11 10.60 -2.83
CA THR A 49 -1.74 9.57 -3.68
C THR A 49 -1.00 9.52 -5.00
N VAL A 50 -0.83 8.33 -5.57
CA VAL A 50 -0.09 8.17 -6.83
C VAL A 50 -0.93 7.45 -7.86
N LEU A 51 -1.14 8.10 -9.00
CA LEU A 51 -1.76 7.53 -10.19
C LEU A 51 -0.69 6.94 -11.09
N MET A 52 -0.82 5.66 -11.41
CA MET A 52 0.13 4.91 -12.23
C MET A 52 -0.56 4.35 -13.45
N GLU A 53 0.08 4.49 -14.60
CA GLU A 53 -0.43 3.94 -15.86
C GLU A 53 0.30 2.64 -16.23
N TYR A 54 -0.48 1.62 -16.55
CA TYR A 54 0.01 0.33 -17.05
C TYR A 54 -0.67 -0.02 -18.37
N LYS A 55 -0.07 -0.92 -19.15
CA LYS A 55 -0.65 -1.40 -20.42
C LYS A 55 -2.06 -1.99 -20.26
N HIS A 56 -2.39 -2.48 -19.08
CA HIS A 56 -3.67 -3.15 -18.76
C HIS A 56 -4.64 -2.26 -17.96
N GLY A 57 -4.34 -0.99 -17.78
CA GLY A 57 -5.21 -0.04 -17.10
C GLY A 57 -4.48 0.89 -16.13
N THR A 58 -5.26 1.67 -15.41
CA THR A 58 -4.78 2.71 -14.50
C THR A 58 -4.95 2.26 -13.05
N SER A 59 -3.87 2.30 -12.27
CA SER A 59 -3.88 1.94 -10.86
C SER A 59 -3.64 3.16 -9.98
N LEU A 60 -4.34 3.19 -8.85
CA LEU A 60 -4.19 4.24 -7.84
C LEU A 60 -3.59 3.69 -6.56
N CYS A 61 -2.50 4.29 -6.11
CA CYS A 61 -1.92 4.04 -4.80
C CYS A 61 -2.53 5.03 -3.80
N VAL A 62 -3.32 4.52 -2.85
CA VAL A 62 -4.05 5.35 -1.88
C VAL A 62 -3.45 5.26 -0.50
N SER A 63 -3.51 6.37 0.24
CA SER A 63 -3.18 6.49 1.65
C SER A 63 -4.36 6.07 2.53
N THR A 64 -4.08 5.51 3.71
CA THR A 64 -5.09 5.08 4.69
C THR A 64 -4.99 5.80 6.03
N GLN A 65 -3.92 6.55 6.25
CA GLN A 65 -3.67 7.31 7.48
C GLN A 65 -2.99 8.63 7.15
N VAL A 66 -3.05 9.58 8.07
CA VAL A 66 -2.20 10.77 8.09
C VAL A 66 -0.96 10.41 8.89
N GLY A 67 0.16 10.13 8.18
CA GLY A 67 1.37 9.57 8.77
C GLY A 67 1.26 8.07 9.09
N CYS A 68 2.28 7.49 9.73
CA CYS A 68 2.33 6.07 10.05
C CYS A 68 3.15 5.81 11.30
N LYS A 69 2.63 5.01 12.25
CA LYS A 69 3.32 4.68 13.51
C LYS A 69 4.14 3.40 13.46
N MET A 70 4.15 2.65 12.34
CA MET A 70 4.80 1.34 12.24
C MET A 70 6.34 1.38 12.34
N GLY A 71 6.95 2.53 12.06
CA GLY A 71 8.37 2.76 12.29
C GLY A 71 9.33 2.05 11.33
N CYS A 72 8.85 1.56 10.17
CA CYS A 72 9.71 0.92 9.17
C CYS A 72 10.88 1.81 8.77
N LYS A 73 12.11 1.32 8.91
CA LYS A 73 13.33 2.13 8.81
C LYS A 73 13.65 2.62 7.39
N PHE A 74 13.08 1.99 6.38
CA PHE A 74 13.28 2.36 4.97
C PHE A 74 12.15 3.24 4.41
N CYS A 75 11.09 3.56 5.18
CA CYS A 75 9.90 4.24 4.72
C CYS A 75 9.84 5.70 5.18
N ALA A 76 9.60 6.61 4.24
CA ALA A 76 9.44 8.05 4.53
C ALA A 76 8.14 8.36 5.29
N SER A 77 7.08 7.57 5.09
CA SER A 77 5.78 7.79 5.74
C SER A 77 5.82 7.74 7.27
N THR A 78 6.90 7.18 7.85
CA THR A 78 7.08 7.08 9.31
C THR A 78 7.83 8.27 9.92
N ILE A 79 8.41 9.16 9.09
CA ILE A 79 9.30 10.24 9.55
C ILE A 79 8.51 11.30 10.31
N ALA A 80 7.37 11.72 9.76
CA ALA A 80 6.52 12.73 10.39
C ALA A 80 5.59 12.18 11.50
N GLY A 81 5.73 10.89 11.83
CA GLY A 81 4.88 10.22 12.81
C GLY A 81 3.46 9.95 12.31
N PHE A 82 2.60 9.55 13.23
CA PHE A 82 1.18 9.26 13.00
C PHE A 82 0.32 10.34 13.64
N GLU A 83 -0.71 10.79 12.95
CA GLU A 83 -1.67 11.75 13.46
C GLU A 83 -3.04 11.12 13.66
N ARG A 84 -3.64 10.58 12.61
CA ARG A 84 -4.96 9.95 12.67
C ARG A 84 -5.20 8.96 11.53
N ASN A 85 -6.20 8.14 11.71
CA ASN A 85 -6.78 7.33 10.65
C ASN A 85 -7.56 8.21 9.67
N LEU A 86 -7.55 7.81 8.38
CA LEU A 86 -8.46 8.39 7.38
C LEU A 86 -9.85 7.77 7.53
N LEU A 87 -10.87 8.59 7.33
CA LEU A 87 -12.24 8.15 7.22
C LEU A 87 -12.45 7.39 5.88
N PRO A 88 -13.46 6.51 5.77
CA PRO A 88 -13.77 5.83 4.51
C PRO A 88 -14.00 6.80 3.35
N SER A 89 -14.66 7.93 3.62
CA SER A 89 -14.90 9.01 2.65
C SER A 89 -13.62 9.71 2.18
N GLU A 90 -12.60 9.83 3.05
CA GLU A 90 -11.31 10.41 2.69
C GLU A 90 -10.47 9.43 1.84
N ILE A 91 -10.55 8.12 2.14
CA ILE A 91 -9.89 7.09 1.32
C ILE A 91 -10.54 7.04 -0.06
N LEU A 92 -11.88 7.01 -0.13
CA LEU A 92 -12.65 7.00 -1.37
C LEU A 92 -12.51 8.32 -2.15
N GLY A 93 -12.40 9.44 -1.45
CA GLY A 93 -12.19 10.77 -2.03
C GLY A 93 -10.93 10.83 -2.90
N GLN A 94 -9.85 10.11 -2.52
CA GLN A 94 -8.65 10.02 -3.35
C GLN A 94 -8.96 9.41 -4.73
N VAL A 95 -9.85 8.42 -4.79
CA VAL A 95 -10.28 7.81 -6.06
C VAL A 95 -11.05 8.82 -6.91
N TYR A 96 -12.09 9.43 -6.36
CA TYR A 96 -12.96 10.34 -7.10
C TYR A 96 -12.25 11.61 -7.55
N GLU A 97 -11.45 12.22 -6.67
CA GLU A 97 -10.72 13.44 -7.01
C GLU A 97 -9.64 13.19 -8.06
N THR A 98 -8.96 12.03 -7.99
CA THR A 98 -7.99 11.64 -9.02
C THR A 98 -8.67 11.35 -10.36
N GLU A 99 -9.80 10.63 -10.39
CA GLU A 99 -10.57 10.41 -11.63
C GLU A 99 -11.05 11.73 -12.23
N ARG A 100 -11.54 12.65 -11.40
CA ARG A 100 -12.04 13.96 -11.82
C ARG A 100 -10.94 14.83 -12.44
N ASP A 101 -9.76 14.89 -11.81
CA ASP A 101 -8.64 15.72 -12.29
C ASP A 101 -7.96 15.11 -13.52
N SER A 102 -7.71 13.80 -13.50
CA SER A 102 -6.98 13.13 -14.57
C SER A 102 -7.83 12.79 -15.80
N GLY A 103 -9.15 12.74 -15.65
CA GLY A 103 -10.06 12.21 -16.67
C GLY A 103 -9.92 10.70 -16.93
N ARG A 104 -9.15 9.99 -16.11
CA ARG A 104 -8.83 8.57 -16.29
C ARG A 104 -9.64 7.72 -15.31
N LYS A 105 -10.30 6.67 -15.81
CA LYS A 105 -10.99 5.69 -14.97
C LYS A 105 -9.99 4.82 -14.22
N ILE A 106 -10.14 4.71 -12.91
CA ILE A 106 -9.31 3.81 -12.08
C ILE A 106 -9.77 2.37 -12.27
N SER A 107 -8.88 1.50 -12.70
CA SER A 107 -9.13 0.08 -12.92
C SER A 107 -8.51 -0.82 -11.84
N GLY A 108 -7.64 -0.29 -10.98
CA GLY A 108 -7.04 -1.01 -9.86
C GLY A 108 -6.64 -0.08 -8.72
N ILE A 109 -6.66 -0.58 -7.50
CA ILE A 109 -6.27 0.17 -6.30
C ILE A 109 -5.25 -0.62 -5.51
N VAL A 110 -4.21 0.05 -5.03
CA VAL A 110 -3.26 -0.52 -4.08
C VAL A 110 -3.22 0.34 -2.82
N LEU A 111 -3.51 -0.26 -1.67
CA LEU A 111 -3.41 0.40 -0.36
C LEU A 111 -1.96 0.28 0.12
N MET A 112 -1.08 1.05 -0.53
CA MET A 112 0.38 1.08 -0.30
C MET A 112 0.90 2.51 -0.15
N GLY A 113 0.01 3.47 0.04
CA GLY A 113 0.33 4.87 0.33
C GLY A 113 0.76 5.08 1.78
N ILE A 114 0.47 6.24 2.33
CA ILE A 114 0.78 6.58 3.72
C ILE A 114 -0.15 5.82 4.67
N GLY A 115 0.44 5.12 5.65
CA GLY A 115 -0.29 4.41 6.70
C GLY A 115 -0.23 2.89 6.60
N GLU A 116 -0.76 2.24 7.64
CA GLU A 116 -0.96 0.78 7.70
C GLU A 116 -2.47 0.49 7.60
N PRO A 117 -2.93 -0.14 6.51
CA PRO A 117 -4.36 -0.38 6.31
C PRO A 117 -5.01 -1.19 7.41
N LEU A 118 -4.32 -2.19 7.96
CA LEU A 118 -4.88 -3.03 9.02
C LEU A 118 -4.87 -2.37 10.41
N ASP A 119 -4.18 -1.24 10.58
CA ASP A 119 -4.30 -0.39 11.76
C ASP A 119 -5.51 0.56 11.67
N ASN A 120 -5.98 0.82 10.46
CA ASN A 120 -7.23 1.55 10.18
C ASN A 120 -8.34 0.59 9.68
N TYR A 121 -8.47 -0.55 10.32
CA TYR A 121 -9.19 -1.72 9.83
C TYR A 121 -10.64 -1.44 9.42
N ASP A 122 -11.45 -0.92 10.35
CA ASP A 122 -12.89 -0.73 10.12
C ASP A 122 -13.17 0.29 8.99
N ASN A 123 -12.43 1.38 8.96
CA ASN A 123 -12.55 2.38 7.89
C ASN A 123 -12.10 1.83 6.53
N VAL A 124 -11.06 0.99 6.51
CA VAL A 124 -10.60 0.32 5.28
C VAL A 124 -11.63 -0.68 4.80
N LEU A 125 -12.24 -1.47 5.68
CA LEU A 125 -13.33 -2.39 5.29
C LEU A 125 -14.53 -1.62 4.71
N LYS A 126 -14.91 -0.51 5.35
CA LYS A 126 -16.00 0.33 4.82
C LYS A 126 -15.65 0.97 3.48
N PHE A 127 -14.40 1.39 3.29
CA PHE A 127 -13.92 1.85 1.99
C PHE A 127 -14.02 0.74 0.91
N LEU A 128 -13.62 -0.50 1.23
CA LEU A 128 -13.70 -1.63 0.30
C LEU A 128 -15.16 -1.93 -0.11
N GLU A 129 -16.10 -1.85 0.84
CA GLU A 129 -17.54 -1.95 0.56
C GLU A 129 -17.98 -0.84 -0.41
N LEU A 130 -17.66 0.41 -0.11
CA LEU A 130 -18.09 1.57 -0.89
C LEU A 130 -17.50 1.60 -2.30
N VAL A 131 -16.22 1.31 -2.46
CA VAL A 131 -15.56 1.33 -3.77
C VAL A 131 -16.05 0.22 -4.70
N SER A 132 -16.54 -0.89 -4.13
CA SER A 132 -17.09 -2.02 -4.88
C SER A 132 -18.63 -1.95 -5.07
N ALA A 133 -19.29 -1.00 -4.42
CA ALA A 133 -20.74 -0.81 -4.53
C ALA A 133 -21.15 -0.48 -5.97
N ARG A 134 -22.25 -1.08 -6.44
CA ARG A 134 -22.78 -0.89 -7.80
C ARG A 134 -23.21 0.55 -8.08
N GLU A 135 -23.67 1.23 -7.05
CA GLU A 135 -24.12 2.63 -7.08
C GLU A 135 -22.95 3.63 -7.10
N GLY A 136 -21.72 3.15 -6.85
CA GLY A 136 -20.51 3.97 -6.80
C GLY A 136 -19.54 3.68 -7.93
N ASN A 137 -18.28 3.45 -7.56
CA ASN A 137 -17.20 3.18 -8.52
C ASN A 137 -17.33 1.79 -9.19
N ASN A 138 -17.99 0.84 -8.52
CA ASN A 138 -18.22 -0.53 -8.96
C ASN A 138 -16.92 -1.28 -9.32
N LEU A 139 -15.85 -1.01 -8.56
CA LEU A 139 -14.57 -1.66 -8.74
C LEU A 139 -14.57 -3.04 -8.09
N SER A 140 -14.34 -4.09 -8.87
CA SER A 140 -14.20 -5.44 -8.31
C SER A 140 -13.02 -5.51 -7.34
N LEU A 141 -13.22 -6.08 -6.15
CA LEU A 141 -12.16 -6.28 -5.15
C LEU A 141 -10.99 -7.13 -5.67
N ARG A 142 -11.16 -7.87 -6.76
CA ARG A 142 -10.05 -8.58 -7.44
C ARG A 142 -8.98 -7.63 -7.98
N HIS A 143 -9.32 -6.39 -8.20
CA HIS A 143 -8.42 -5.32 -8.64
C HIS A 143 -7.90 -4.47 -7.47
N VAL A 144 -8.17 -4.89 -6.24
CA VAL A 144 -7.67 -4.21 -5.04
C VAL A 144 -6.59 -5.05 -4.38
N THR A 145 -5.45 -4.42 -4.11
CA THR A 145 -4.37 -4.99 -3.30
C THR A 145 -4.31 -4.26 -1.97
N LEU A 146 -4.49 -5.00 -0.88
CA LEU A 146 -4.28 -4.52 0.48
C LEU A 146 -2.90 -4.95 0.94
N SER A 147 -2.03 -3.98 1.26
CA SER A 147 -0.70 -4.25 1.78
C SER A 147 -0.67 -4.02 3.29
N THR A 148 0.04 -4.89 4.02
CA THR A 148 0.19 -4.77 5.47
C THR A 148 1.61 -5.09 5.92
N CYS A 149 2.06 -4.42 6.97
CA CYS A 149 3.31 -4.75 7.66
C CYS A 149 3.21 -6.03 8.50
N GLY A 150 2.01 -6.61 8.67
CA GLY A 150 1.80 -7.88 9.34
C GLY A 150 1.17 -7.78 10.72
N ILE A 151 0.06 -7.06 10.87
CA ILE A 151 -0.76 -7.07 12.10
C ILE A 151 -1.53 -8.39 12.16
N VAL A 152 -0.94 -9.39 12.81
CA VAL A 152 -1.38 -10.79 12.81
C VAL A 152 -2.86 -10.97 13.18
N PRO A 153 -3.42 -10.38 14.26
CA PRO A 153 -4.83 -10.54 14.59
C PRO A 153 -5.74 -10.08 13.43
N ARG A 154 -5.42 -8.95 12.81
CA ARG A 154 -6.22 -8.39 11.70
C ARG A 154 -6.11 -9.20 10.40
N ILE A 155 -4.98 -9.84 10.15
CA ILE A 155 -4.86 -10.80 9.02
C ILE A 155 -5.82 -11.98 9.23
N LYS A 156 -5.92 -12.51 10.46
CA LYS A 156 -6.84 -13.61 10.80
C LYS A 156 -8.30 -13.18 10.65
N GLU A 157 -8.67 -12.00 11.15
CA GLU A 157 -10.02 -11.44 10.97
C GLU A 157 -10.35 -11.24 9.48
N LEU A 158 -9.41 -10.69 8.69
CA LEU A 158 -9.59 -10.50 7.25
C LEU A 158 -9.79 -11.83 6.50
N ALA A 159 -9.15 -12.92 6.96
CA ALA A 159 -9.31 -14.24 6.38
C ALA A 159 -10.74 -14.77 6.49
N GLU A 160 -11.44 -14.46 7.60
CA GLU A 160 -12.84 -14.88 7.81
C GLU A 160 -13.80 -14.21 6.82
N LEU A 161 -13.49 -12.99 6.39
CA LEU A 161 -14.34 -12.24 5.46
C LEU A 161 -14.28 -12.77 4.03
N LYS A 162 -13.28 -13.59 3.69
CA LYS A 162 -13.07 -14.21 2.36
C LYS A 162 -13.23 -13.22 1.19
N LEU A 163 -12.75 -11.99 1.39
CA LEU A 163 -12.81 -10.95 0.36
C LEU A 163 -12.00 -11.32 -0.88
N GLY A 164 -12.49 -10.90 -2.05
CA GLY A 164 -11.85 -11.18 -3.33
C GLY A 164 -10.54 -10.42 -3.61
N LEU A 165 -10.04 -9.62 -2.66
CA LEU A 165 -8.84 -8.80 -2.82
C LEU A 165 -7.54 -9.62 -2.80
N THR A 166 -6.44 -9.00 -3.23
CA THR A 166 -5.09 -9.55 -3.07
C THR A 166 -4.49 -9.03 -1.76
N LEU A 167 -4.11 -9.96 -0.87
CA LEU A 167 -3.35 -9.60 0.32
C LEU A 167 -1.86 -9.59 0.00
N SER A 168 -1.20 -8.48 0.31
CA SER A 168 0.24 -8.30 0.17
C SER A 168 0.86 -8.06 1.54
N VAL A 169 1.88 -8.84 1.91
CA VAL A 169 2.49 -8.79 3.24
C VAL A 169 3.94 -8.33 3.14
N SER A 170 4.25 -7.26 3.80
CA SER A 170 5.61 -6.73 3.93
C SER A 170 6.45 -7.64 4.83
N LEU A 171 7.21 -8.55 4.21
CA LEU A 171 8.10 -9.47 4.91
C LEU A 171 9.50 -8.88 5.09
N HIS A 172 10.13 -8.47 3.99
CA HIS A 172 11.41 -7.77 3.87
C HIS A 172 12.64 -8.45 4.48
N CYS A 173 12.46 -9.46 5.34
CA CYS A 173 13.53 -10.28 5.88
C CYS A 173 12.97 -11.65 6.28
N ALA A 174 13.75 -12.70 6.12
CA ALA A 174 13.36 -14.08 6.48
C ALA A 174 13.82 -14.51 7.87
N GLU A 175 14.36 -13.59 8.68
CA GLU A 175 14.84 -13.84 10.04
C GLU A 175 14.31 -12.78 11.00
N ASN A 176 13.94 -13.19 12.21
CA ASN A 176 13.38 -12.30 13.22
C ASN A 176 14.31 -11.14 13.57
N LYS A 177 15.62 -11.41 13.78
CA LYS A 177 16.59 -10.37 14.10
C LYS A 177 16.63 -9.29 13.01
N GLY A 178 16.87 -9.68 11.76
CA GLY A 178 16.94 -8.73 10.64
C GLY A 178 15.60 -8.03 10.39
N ARG A 179 14.46 -8.73 10.54
CA ARG A 179 13.14 -8.12 10.38
C ARG A 179 12.87 -7.10 11.48
N SER A 180 13.20 -7.37 12.74
CA SER A 180 13.03 -6.43 13.85
C SER A 180 13.86 -5.16 13.68
N GLU A 181 15.06 -5.27 13.08
CA GLU A 181 15.93 -4.13 12.82
C GLU A 181 15.33 -3.14 11.80
N ILE A 182 14.62 -3.63 10.76
CA ILE A 182 14.05 -2.80 9.69
C ILE A 182 12.57 -2.56 9.85
N MET A 183 11.83 -3.46 10.53
CA MET A 183 10.39 -3.43 10.76
C MET A 183 10.06 -3.71 12.22
N PRO A 184 9.89 -2.68 13.07
CA PRO A 184 9.65 -2.85 14.51
C PRO A 184 8.41 -3.67 14.87
N ILE A 185 7.41 -3.77 13.97
CA ILE A 185 6.22 -4.60 14.15
C ILE A 185 6.57 -6.07 14.43
N ASN A 186 7.74 -6.55 14.01
CA ASN A 186 8.20 -7.91 14.29
C ASN A 186 8.40 -8.19 15.78
N ASN A 187 8.58 -7.15 16.59
CA ASN A 187 8.67 -7.30 18.05
C ASN A 187 7.30 -7.59 18.68
N ALA A 188 6.22 -7.20 18.02
CA ALA A 188 4.86 -7.52 18.45
C ALA A 188 4.37 -8.84 17.85
N TYR A 189 4.74 -9.12 16.59
CA TYR A 189 4.35 -10.32 15.86
C TYR A 189 5.56 -10.85 15.08
N ASN A 190 6.16 -11.92 15.59
CA ASN A 190 7.33 -12.54 14.98
C ASN A 190 7.02 -13.21 13.64
N ILE A 191 8.05 -13.64 12.93
CA ILE A 191 7.89 -14.26 11.61
C ILE A 191 7.04 -15.53 11.68
N GLU A 192 7.18 -16.34 12.71
CA GLU A 192 6.47 -17.61 12.89
C GLU A 192 4.96 -17.36 13.02
N GLU A 193 4.57 -16.38 13.82
CA GLU A 193 3.17 -15.96 13.97
C GLU A 193 2.61 -15.38 12.68
N LEU A 194 3.41 -14.54 11.98
CA LEU A 194 3.04 -13.97 10.70
C LEU A 194 2.83 -15.06 9.65
N MET A 195 3.75 -16.01 9.52
CA MET A 195 3.66 -17.11 8.55
C MET A 195 2.47 -18.02 8.85
N SER A 196 2.20 -18.29 10.14
CA SER A 196 1.01 -19.04 10.56
C SER A 196 -0.28 -18.34 10.11
N ALA A 197 -0.40 -17.03 10.36
CA ALA A 197 -1.59 -16.25 9.99
C ALA A 197 -1.76 -16.14 8.47
N THR A 198 -0.68 -15.97 7.73
CA THR A 198 -0.72 -15.91 6.25
C THR A 198 -1.05 -17.28 5.64
N GLY A 199 -0.53 -18.36 6.20
CA GLY A 199 -0.89 -19.73 5.81
C GLY A 199 -2.38 -20.03 6.05
N GLU A 200 -2.92 -19.58 7.19
CA GLU A 200 -4.35 -19.66 7.50
C GLU A 200 -5.20 -18.84 6.52
N TYR A 201 -4.76 -17.63 6.19
CA TYR A 201 -5.41 -16.78 5.18
C TYR A 201 -5.49 -17.48 3.81
N VAL A 202 -4.37 -18.05 3.33
CA VAL A 202 -4.34 -18.81 2.06
C VAL A 202 -5.30 -19.99 2.10
N LYS A 203 -5.30 -20.76 3.20
CA LYS A 203 -6.16 -21.94 3.39
C LYS A 203 -7.66 -21.57 3.40
N LYS A 204 -8.04 -20.49 4.09
CA LYS A 204 -9.45 -20.06 4.21
C LYS A 204 -9.99 -19.41 2.95
N THR A 205 -9.16 -18.62 2.27
CA THR A 205 -9.59 -17.84 1.09
C THR A 205 -9.36 -18.54 -0.24
N GLY A 206 -8.49 -19.53 -0.28
CA GLY A 206 -8.00 -20.17 -1.52
C GLY A 206 -7.16 -19.24 -2.40
N ARG A 207 -6.84 -18.03 -1.93
CA ARG A 207 -6.15 -17.02 -2.73
C ARG A 207 -4.65 -17.03 -2.48
N ARG A 208 -3.88 -16.81 -3.56
CA ARG A 208 -2.44 -16.60 -3.48
C ARG A 208 -2.14 -15.32 -2.70
N ILE A 209 -1.16 -15.38 -1.80
CA ILE A 209 -0.63 -14.22 -1.09
C ILE A 209 0.59 -13.64 -1.82
N THR A 210 0.81 -12.34 -1.72
CA THR A 210 2.04 -11.71 -2.21
C THR A 210 2.90 -11.31 -1.00
N TYR A 211 4.18 -11.66 -1.02
CA TYR A 211 5.15 -11.15 -0.06
C TYR A 211 5.97 -10.03 -0.70
N GLU A 212 5.91 -8.84 -0.10
CA GLU A 212 6.75 -7.73 -0.49
C GLU A 212 8.13 -7.89 0.16
N TYR A 213 9.18 -7.80 -0.63
CA TYR A 213 10.55 -7.93 -0.16
C TYR A 213 11.39 -6.77 -0.69
N ALA A 214 11.66 -5.79 0.18
CA ALA A 214 12.56 -4.69 -0.10
C ALA A 214 13.99 -5.23 -0.15
N VAL A 215 14.59 -5.22 -1.33
CA VAL A 215 15.97 -5.65 -1.52
C VAL A 215 16.90 -4.51 -1.07
N ILE A 216 17.70 -4.74 -0.05
CA ILE A 216 18.61 -3.75 0.56
C ILE A 216 20.03 -4.25 0.44
N ASP A 217 20.87 -3.51 -0.28
CA ASP A 217 22.27 -3.89 -0.50
C ASP A 217 23.03 -3.98 0.84
N GLY A 218 23.75 -5.09 1.02
CA GLY A 218 24.52 -5.37 2.24
C GLY A 218 23.71 -5.81 3.46
N VAL A 219 22.36 -5.94 3.32
CA VAL A 219 21.48 -6.35 4.43
C VAL A 219 20.78 -7.68 4.13
N ASN A 220 20.09 -7.79 3.01
CA ASN A 220 19.20 -8.92 2.69
C ASN A 220 19.22 -9.31 1.21
N SER A 221 20.21 -8.89 0.43
CA SER A 221 20.30 -9.07 -1.02
C SER A 221 21.22 -10.21 -1.48
N ASP A 222 21.80 -10.95 -0.54
CA ASP A 222 22.73 -12.04 -0.82
C ASP A 222 22.04 -13.40 -1.04
N LYS A 223 22.81 -14.39 -1.52
CA LYS A 223 22.31 -15.75 -1.78
C LYS A 223 21.81 -16.43 -0.51
N LYS A 224 22.46 -16.21 0.63
CA LYS A 224 22.05 -16.79 1.92
C LYS A 224 20.67 -16.27 2.36
N SER A 225 20.40 -14.99 2.13
CA SER A 225 19.08 -14.40 2.37
C SER A 225 18.01 -15.02 1.45
N ALA A 226 18.33 -15.31 0.19
CA ALA A 226 17.43 -16.00 -0.74
C ALA A 226 17.15 -17.45 -0.30
N GLU A 227 18.16 -18.17 0.16
CA GLU A 227 18.01 -19.53 0.72
C GLU A 227 17.06 -19.57 1.93
N LYS A 228 17.24 -18.61 2.88
CA LYS A 228 16.34 -18.49 4.05
C LYS A 228 14.92 -18.13 3.66
N LEU A 229 14.74 -17.19 2.72
CA LEU A 229 13.44 -16.81 2.22
C LEU A 229 12.75 -18.00 1.53
N THR A 230 13.47 -18.75 0.71
CA THR A 230 12.96 -19.94 0.04
C THR A 230 12.51 -21.00 1.05
N ALA A 231 13.32 -21.25 2.08
CA ALA A 231 12.98 -22.22 3.13
C ALA A 231 11.70 -21.80 3.87
N LEU A 232 11.56 -20.50 4.17
CA LEU A 232 10.39 -19.93 4.85
C LEU A 232 9.10 -20.03 4.03
N LEU A 233 9.19 -19.87 2.70
CA LEU A 233 8.03 -19.83 1.81
C LEU A 233 7.67 -21.19 1.20
N ARG A 234 8.43 -22.22 1.48
CA ARG A 234 8.23 -23.56 0.90
C ARG A 234 6.84 -24.11 1.19
N GLY A 235 6.12 -24.52 0.14
CA GLY A 235 4.78 -25.09 0.24
C GLY A 235 3.63 -24.09 0.40
N ILE A 236 3.93 -22.79 0.43
CA ILE A 236 2.91 -21.75 0.50
C ILE A 236 2.55 -21.27 -0.92
N ASN A 237 1.26 -21.18 -1.23
CA ASN A 237 0.80 -20.56 -2.49
C ASN A 237 1.03 -19.05 -2.43
N CYS A 238 2.21 -18.63 -2.86
CA CYS A 238 2.64 -17.24 -2.78
C CYS A 238 3.35 -16.75 -4.05
N HIS A 239 3.55 -15.45 -4.09
CA HIS A 239 4.41 -14.74 -5.03
C HIS A 239 5.30 -13.76 -4.25
N VAL A 240 6.54 -13.57 -4.65
CA VAL A 240 7.44 -12.59 -4.05
C VAL A 240 7.58 -11.38 -4.97
N ASN A 241 7.22 -10.21 -4.47
CA ASN A 241 7.40 -8.94 -5.17
C ASN A 241 8.65 -8.25 -4.64
N LEU A 242 9.71 -8.23 -5.42
CA LEU A 242 10.99 -7.66 -5.07
C LEU A 242 10.99 -6.15 -5.36
N ILE A 243 11.20 -5.35 -4.31
CA ILE A 243 11.20 -3.91 -4.40
C ILE A 243 12.64 -3.41 -4.26
N PRO A 244 13.28 -2.88 -5.33
CA PRO A 244 14.48 -2.09 -5.14
C PRO A 244 14.18 -0.93 -4.20
N VAL A 245 14.91 -0.79 -3.09
CA VAL A 245 14.66 0.29 -2.14
C VAL A 245 14.96 1.63 -2.78
N ASN A 246 13.96 2.50 -2.79
CA ASN A 246 14.10 3.85 -3.29
C ASN A 246 14.81 4.73 -2.26
N ALA A 247 15.68 5.61 -2.73
CA ALA A 247 16.39 6.51 -1.84
C ALA A 247 15.42 7.42 -1.08
N VAL A 248 15.57 7.45 0.23
CA VAL A 248 14.90 8.39 1.14
C VAL A 248 16.00 9.25 1.78
N LYS A 249 15.89 10.56 1.65
CA LYS A 249 16.95 11.51 2.04
C LYS A 249 17.45 11.31 3.47
N GLU A 250 16.54 10.95 4.39
CA GLU A 250 16.81 10.77 5.81
C GLU A 250 17.15 9.31 6.18
N ARG A 251 17.33 8.42 5.20
CA ARG A 251 17.56 6.98 5.40
C ARG A 251 18.77 6.52 4.60
N ASN A 252 19.62 5.70 5.22
CA ASN A 252 20.86 5.21 4.61
C ASN A 252 20.71 3.89 3.85
N TYR A 253 19.48 3.48 3.50
CA TYR A 253 19.25 2.26 2.74
C TYR A 253 19.39 2.51 1.24
N LYS A 254 20.13 1.64 0.58
CA LYS A 254 20.38 1.70 -0.86
C LYS A 254 20.07 0.35 -1.50
N SER A 255 19.67 0.40 -2.73
CA SER A 255 19.48 -0.77 -3.57
C SER A 255 19.71 -0.39 -5.01
N SER A 256 20.10 -1.38 -5.81
CA SER A 256 20.12 -1.23 -7.26
C SER A 256 19.12 -2.19 -7.91
N ARG A 257 18.60 -1.82 -9.07
CA ARG A 257 17.79 -2.74 -9.87
C ARG A 257 18.59 -4.03 -10.19
N LYS A 258 19.91 -3.92 -10.38
CA LYS A 258 20.79 -5.05 -10.63
C LYS A 258 20.82 -6.03 -9.48
N SER A 259 20.89 -5.54 -8.23
CA SER A 259 20.82 -6.38 -7.02
C SER A 259 19.50 -7.11 -6.91
N ALA A 260 18.40 -6.42 -7.17
CA ALA A 260 17.06 -7.03 -7.14
C ALA A 260 16.86 -8.08 -8.24
N VAL A 261 17.39 -7.86 -9.45
CA VAL A 261 17.37 -8.86 -10.54
C VAL A 261 18.17 -10.09 -10.14
N LYS A 262 19.41 -9.90 -9.63
CA LYS A 262 20.23 -11.02 -9.16
C LYS A 262 19.57 -11.80 -8.03
N PHE A 263 18.91 -11.12 -7.11
CA PHE A 263 18.16 -11.78 -6.03
C PHE A 263 16.95 -12.57 -6.58
N SER A 264 16.26 -12.04 -7.63
CA SER A 264 15.20 -12.76 -8.34
C SER A 264 15.71 -14.04 -9.01
N GLU A 265 16.91 -14.00 -9.59
CA GLU A 265 17.55 -15.17 -10.18
C GLU A 265 17.81 -16.25 -9.12
N TYR A 266 18.36 -15.89 -7.95
CA TYR A 266 18.55 -16.83 -6.84
C TYR A 266 17.23 -17.49 -6.40
N LEU A 267 16.13 -16.72 -6.30
CA LEU A 267 14.81 -17.26 -5.93
C LEU A 267 14.27 -18.19 -7.02
N SER A 268 14.42 -17.83 -8.29
CA SER A 268 14.01 -18.63 -9.44
C SER A 268 14.71 -19.98 -9.48
N ASP A 269 16.04 -20.00 -9.27
CA ASP A 269 16.85 -21.22 -9.21
C ASP A 269 16.39 -22.17 -8.09
N MET A 270 15.77 -21.63 -7.04
CA MET A 270 15.21 -22.38 -5.90
C MET A 270 13.70 -22.66 -6.03
N GLY A 271 13.09 -22.32 -7.18
CA GLY A 271 11.68 -22.60 -7.47
C GLY A 271 10.68 -21.60 -6.87
N ILE A 272 11.12 -20.42 -6.43
CA ILE A 272 10.23 -19.38 -5.93
C ILE A 272 9.91 -18.37 -7.04
N ASN A 273 8.60 -18.19 -7.31
CA ASN A 273 8.13 -17.19 -8.27
C ASN A 273 8.31 -15.78 -7.71
N SER A 274 9.09 -14.96 -8.39
CA SER A 274 9.30 -13.57 -8.02
C SER A 274 9.21 -12.60 -9.20
N THR A 275 8.95 -11.34 -8.90
CA THR A 275 8.94 -10.25 -9.89
C THR A 275 9.68 -9.06 -9.31
N VAL A 276 10.56 -8.45 -10.09
CA VAL A 276 11.20 -7.18 -9.73
C VAL A 276 10.26 -6.04 -10.11
N ARG A 277 9.79 -5.31 -9.11
CA ARG A 277 8.86 -4.20 -9.28
C ARG A 277 9.48 -3.07 -10.10
N ARG A 278 8.70 -2.49 -10.99
CA ARG A 278 9.08 -1.27 -11.69
C ARG A 278 9.11 -0.10 -10.72
N THR A 279 10.13 0.73 -10.81
CA THR A 279 10.15 2.04 -10.15
C THR A 279 9.44 3.03 -11.07
N LEU A 280 8.31 3.55 -10.64
CA LEU A 280 7.53 4.56 -11.35
C LEU A 280 7.61 5.89 -10.61
N GLY A 281 7.59 7.02 -11.35
CA GLY A 281 7.61 8.36 -10.79
C GLY A 281 8.85 8.66 -9.93
N SER A 282 10.01 8.12 -10.31
CA SER A 282 11.25 8.31 -9.54
C SER A 282 11.73 9.75 -9.51
N ASP A 283 11.45 10.51 -10.56
CA ASP A 283 11.76 11.94 -10.73
C ASP A 283 10.90 12.87 -9.85
N ILE A 284 9.74 12.38 -9.43
CA ILE A 284 8.78 13.12 -8.58
C ILE A 284 8.63 12.52 -7.17
N ASN A 285 9.54 11.63 -6.75
CA ASN A 285 9.48 10.92 -5.46
C ASN A 285 8.11 10.24 -5.21
N ALA A 286 7.57 9.57 -6.25
CA ALA A 286 6.29 8.86 -6.19
C ALA A 286 6.44 7.35 -5.96
N ALA A 287 7.66 6.84 -5.86
CA ALA A 287 7.89 5.42 -5.69
C ALA A 287 7.58 4.95 -4.25
N CYS A 288 7.39 3.63 -4.10
CA CYS A 288 7.09 3.03 -2.80
C CYS A 288 8.10 3.39 -1.74
N GLY A 289 7.61 3.74 -0.54
CA GLY A 289 8.41 4.16 0.61
C GLY A 289 8.84 5.64 0.57
N GLN A 290 8.53 6.38 -0.50
CA GLN A 290 8.91 7.81 -0.63
C GLN A 290 7.79 8.78 -0.25
N LEU A 291 6.55 8.30 -0.14
CA LEU A 291 5.41 9.14 0.20
C LEU A 291 5.52 9.65 1.63
N ARG A 292 5.31 10.94 1.78
CA ARG A 292 5.43 11.64 3.07
C ARG A 292 4.34 12.70 3.23
N ARG A 293 4.12 13.10 4.46
CA ARG A 293 3.29 14.23 4.83
C ARG A 293 4.14 15.50 4.72
N GLU A 294 4.18 16.13 3.58
CA GLU A 294 4.79 17.46 3.42
C GLU A 294 3.67 18.50 3.31
N ALA A 295 3.72 19.50 4.20
CA ALA A 295 2.97 20.71 3.97
C ALA A 295 3.48 21.34 2.67
N ALA A 296 2.58 21.80 1.80
CA ALA A 296 2.97 22.66 0.70
C ALA A 296 3.52 23.96 1.32
N GLU A 297 4.82 24.24 1.14
CA GLU A 297 5.36 25.59 1.33
C GLU A 297 4.81 26.52 0.27
#